data_6f223a2de101d355abea4c437bbb0e85
#
_entry.id   6f223a2de101d355abea4c437bbb0e85
#
_cell.length_a   1.000
_cell.length_b   1.000
_cell.length_c   1.000
_cell.angle_alpha   90.00
_cell.angle_beta   90.00
_cell.angle_gamma   90.00
#
_symmetry.space_group_name_H-M   'P 1'
#
loop_
_entity.id
_entity.type
_entity.pdbx_description
1 polymer ?
#
loop_
_entity_poly.entity_id
_entity_poly.type
_entity_poly.pdbx_seq_one_letter_code
_entity_poly.pdbx_strand_id
1 'polypeptide(L)'
;MAKILVVDDEPDIYRLIRRFAEHEGYETEGAENGAEAVALCREQEFDLIIMDVMMPDMDGFTACKEIRKKKDIPVLMLSARGAEYDKLLGFEAGVDDYVVKPFSPRELMARVKVILSRWGGKRSAELIWRGVRVDTLGRTVRVDGERRELTAKEYDLLLYLLENRDAALSRDQILNAVWGYDYYGDERTVDWQIKLLRSKLGPYREGLVTVRGVGYKLET
;
A
#
# COMPACT_ATOMS: atom_id res chain seq x y z
N MET A 1 9.02 15.44 6.42
CA MET A 1 10.02 14.48 5.92
C MET A 1 9.51 13.13 6.37
N ALA A 2 9.43 12.11 5.51
CA ALA A 2 8.92 10.82 5.96
C ALA A 2 9.96 10.10 6.82
N LYS A 3 9.52 9.47 7.91
CA LYS A 3 10.35 8.71 8.86
C LYS A 3 10.12 7.22 8.68
N ILE A 4 11.19 6.47 8.40
CA ILE A 4 11.16 5.04 8.09
C ILE A 4 11.83 4.27 9.22
N LEU A 5 11.14 3.27 9.79
CA LEU A 5 11.75 2.29 10.68
C LEU A 5 12.33 1.15 9.85
N VAL A 6 13.60 0.85 10.04
CA VAL A 6 14.29 -0.27 9.39
C VAL A 6 14.63 -1.32 10.44
N VAL A 7 14.07 -2.52 10.28
CA VAL A 7 14.19 -3.62 11.25
C VAL A 7 14.91 -4.79 10.59
N ASP A 8 16.14 -5.01 10.98
CA ASP A 8 17.01 -6.09 10.43
C ASP A 8 18.13 -6.37 11.44
N ASP A 9 18.38 -7.63 11.74
CA ASP A 9 19.43 -8.05 12.67
C ASP A 9 20.84 -7.96 12.06
N GLU A 10 20.94 -7.73 10.74
CA GLU A 10 22.19 -7.48 10.04
C GLU A 10 22.53 -5.99 9.96
N PRO A 11 23.51 -5.46 10.73
CA PRO A 11 23.83 -4.02 10.71
C PRO A 11 24.27 -3.49 9.35
N ASP A 12 24.79 -4.35 8.48
CA ASP A 12 25.18 -3.96 7.11
C ASP A 12 23.97 -3.69 6.22
N ILE A 13 22.88 -4.44 6.38
CA ILE A 13 21.62 -4.22 5.68
C ILE A 13 21.00 -2.88 6.13
N TYR A 14 20.95 -2.67 7.45
CA TYR A 14 20.49 -1.38 7.99
C TYR A 14 21.29 -0.21 7.41
N ARG A 15 22.63 -0.27 7.45
CA ARG A 15 23.50 0.80 6.92
C ARG A 15 23.26 1.05 5.43
N LEU A 16 23.09 -0.02 4.66
CA LEU A 16 22.80 0.06 3.23
C LEU A 16 21.46 0.78 2.98
N ILE A 17 20.40 0.35 3.61
CA ILE A 17 19.06 0.92 3.45
C ILE A 17 19.05 2.38 3.90
N ARG A 18 19.62 2.68 5.07
CA ARG A 18 19.73 4.02 5.62
C ARG A 18 20.38 4.98 4.62
N ARG A 19 21.53 4.61 4.05
CA ARG A 19 22.25 5.45 3.08
C ARG A 19 21.40 5.83 1.88
N PHE A 20 20.64 4.88 1.33
CA PHE A 20 19.77 5.14 0.18
C PHE A 20 18.51 5.92 0.56
N ALA A 21 17.93 5.65 1.72
CA ALA A 21 16.78 6.40 2.24
C ALA A 21 17.14 7.87 2.51
N GLU A 22 18.27 8.13 3.16
CA GLU A 22 18.78 9.51 3.40
C GLU A 22 19.04 10.25 2.09
N HIS A 23 19.56 9.56 1.05
CA HIS A 23 19.75 10.17 -0.27
C HIS A 23 18.42 10.58 -0.93
N GLU A 24 17.34 9.84 -0.70
CA GLU A 24 15.99 10.17 -1.16
C GLU A 24 15.26 11.18 -0.25
N GLY A 25 15.92 11.65 0.81
CA GLY A 25 15.38 12.64 1.72
C GLY A 25 14.47 12.08 2.81
N TYR A 26 14.60 10.80 3.17
CA TYR A 26 13.87 10.17 4.28
C TYR A 26 14.72 10.15 5.55
N GLU A 27 14.06 10.26 6.71
CA GLU A 27 14.66 9.96 8.01
C GLU A 27 14.58 8.47 8.29
N THR A 28 15.60 7.90 8.93
CA THR A 28 15.60 6.48 9.28
C THR A 28 15.94 6.26 10.75
N GLU A 29 15.27 5.27 11.34
CA GLU A 29 15.59 4.73 12.66
C GLU A 29 15.73 3.21 12.54
N GLY A 30 16.64 2.60 13.29
CA GLY A 30 16.94 1.17 13.24
C GLY A 30 16.39 0.42 14.42
N ALA A 31 16.03 -0.86 14.22
CA ALA A 31 15.79 -1.84 15.25
C ALA A 31 16.44 -3.17 14.85
N GLU A 32 16.99 -3.90 15.81
CA GLU A 32 17.73 -5.13 15.57
C GLU A 32 16.83 -6.39 15.62
N ASN A 33 15.59 -6.25 16.09
CA ASN A 33 14.61 -7.35 16.19
C ASN A 33 13.17 -6.83 16.26
N GLY A 34 12.20 -7.75 16.14
CA GLY A 34 10.78 -7.41 16.15
C GLY A 34 10.29 -6.82 17.48
N ALA A 35 10.85 -7.21 18.63
CA ALA A 35 10.45 -6.70 19.93
C ALA A 35 10.83 -5.21 20.10
N GLU A 36 12.02 -4.83 19.66
CA GLU A 36 12.48 -3.45 19.63
C GLU A 36 11.62 -2.62 18.67
N ALA A 37 11.32 -3.14 17.49
CA ALA A 37 10.44 -2.47 16.53
C ALA A 37 9.05 -2.18 17.13
N VAL A 38 8.45 -3.15 17.84
CA VAL A 38 7.17 -2.96 18.54
C VAL A 38 7.28 -1.88 19.63
N ALA A 39 8.38 -1.83 20.39
CA ALA A 39 8.62 -0.82 21.39
C ALA A 39 8.73 0.57 20.77
N LEU A 40 9.57 0.74 19.75
CA LEU A 40 9.74 2.00 19.03
C LEU A 40 8.42 2.49 18.41
N CYS A 41 7.64 1.61 17.80
CA CYS A 41 6.33 1.96 17.27
C CYS A 41 5.30 2.39 18.32
N ARG A 42 5.49 2.06 19.61
CA ARG A 42 4.65 2.58 20.70
C ARG A 42 5.02 4.00 21.11
N GLU A 43 6.29 4.34 21.05
CA GLU A 43 6.83 5.60 21.53
C GLU A 43 6.88 6.68 20.44
N GLN A 44 7.01 6.28 19.19
CA GLN A 44 7.22 7.18 18.06
C GLN A 44 6.26 6.88 16.90
N GLU A 45 6.15 7.86 15.98
CA GLU A 45 5.40 7.71 14.73
C GLU A 45 6.36 7.44 13.58
N PHE A 46 6.01 6.45 12.75
CA PHE A 46 6.71 6.12 11.52
C PHE A 46 5.74 6.17 10.34
N ASP A 47 6.25 6.58 9.17
CA ASP A 47 5.48 6.64 7.93
C ASP A 47 5.54 5.32 7.16
N LEU A 48 6.57 4.48 7.40
CA LEU A 48 6.78 3.17 6.81
C LEU A 48 7.69 2.33 7.71
N ILE A 49 7.49 1.02 7.69
CA ILE A 49 8.40 0.04 8.29
C ILE A 49 8.98 -0.83 7.17
N ILE A 50 10.30 -0.94 7.10
CA ILE A 50 11.01 -1.97 6.32
C ILE A 50 11.44 -3.02 7.32
N MET A 51 10.98 -4.28 7.17
CA MET A 51 11.13 -5.30 8.20
C MET A 51 11.62 -6.62 7.62
N ASP A 52 12.70 -7.15 8.15
CA ASP A 52 13.10 -8.52 7.83
C ASP A 52 12.11 -9.53 8.41
N VAL A 53 11.88 -10.60 7.67
CA VAL A 53 11.05 -11.73 8.13
C VAL A 53 11.77 -12.53 9.19
N MET A 54 13.05 -12.85 8.95
CA MET A 54 13.82 -13.80 9.76
C MET A 54 14.73 -13.05 10.73
N MET A 55 14.26 -12.85 11.95
CA MET A 55 15.04 -12.19 13.02
C MET A 55 14.99 -13.03 14.30
N PRO A 56 16.00 -12.91 15.17
CA PRO A 56 15.99 -13.56 16.48
C PRO A 56 14.89 -12.98 17.39
N ASP A 57 14.52 -13.73 18.42
CA ASP A 57 13.54 -13.40 19.47
C ASP A 57 12.11 -13.22 18.97
N MET A 58 11.87 -12.31 18.06
CA MET A 58 10.57 -12.06 17.47
C MET A 58 10.70 -11.84 15.95
N ASP A 59 10.12 -12.75 15.16
CA ASP A 59 10.08 -12.65 13.70
C ASP A 59 9.26 -11.47 13.20
N GLY A 60 9.49 -11.06 11.94
CA GLY A 60 8.85 -9.89 11.35
C GLY A 60 7.34 -10.00 11.21
N PHE A 61 6.77 -11.19 10.98
CA PHE A 61 5.32 -11.36 10.89
C PHE A 61 4.64 -11.19 12.24
N THR A 62 5.25 -11.74 13.30
CA THR A 62 4.78 -11.58 14.67
C THR A 62 4.85 -10.11 15.09
N ALA A 63 5.95 -9.43 14.79
CA ALA A 63 6.11 -7.99 15.07
C ALA A 63 5.07 -7.16 14.31
N CYS A 64 4.84 -7.43 13.03
CA CYS A 64 3.84 -6.77 12.22
C CYS A 64 2.44 -6.90 12.83
N LYS A 65 2.02 -8.11 13.21
CA LYS A 65 0.73 -8.36 13.89
C LYS A 65 0.59 -7.57 15.18
N GLU A 66 1.63 -7.50 16.01
CA GLU A 66 1.61 -6.73 17.25
C GLU A 66 1.52 -5.22 17.03
N ILE A 67 2.24 -4.69 16.04
CA ILE A 67 2.17 -3.27 15.65
C ILE A 67 0.77 -2.93 15.14
N ARG A 68 0.22 -3.75 14.24
CA ARG A 68 -1.11 -3.56 13.63
C ARG A 68 -2.28 -3.54 14.63
N LYS A 69 -2.14 -4.13 15.82
CA LYS A 69 -3.16 -4.02 16.89
C LYS A 69 -3.38 -2.59 17.36
N LYS A 70 -2.40 -1.69 17.20
CA LYS A 70 -2.42 -0.34 17.75
C LYS A 70 -2.21 0.77 16.72
N LYS A 71 -1.45 0.48 15.66
CA LYS A 71 -1.08 1.46 14.63
C LYS A 71 -1.22 0.88 13.23
N ASP A 72 -1.79 1.66 12.34
CA ASP A 72 -1.88 1.33 10.92
C ASP A 72 -0.71 2.00 10.18
N ILE A 73 0.47 1.33 10.21
CA ILE A 73 1.69 1.78 9.55
C ILE A 73 1.97 0.82 8.40
N PRO A 74 2.27 1.29 7.17
CA PRO A 74 2.62 0.40 6.06
C PRO A 74 3.90 -0.37 6.34
N VAL A 75 3.91 -1.65 5.93
CA VAL A 75 5.03 -2.56 6.14
C VAL A 75 5.50 -3.13 4.81
N LEU A 76 6.79 -2.93 4.50
CA LEU A 76 7.51 -3.56 3.40
C LEU A 76 8.39 -4.66 3.98
N MET A 77 8.07 -5.93 3.71
CA MET A 77 8.85 -7.04 4.21
C MET A 77 10.08 -7.33 3.35
N LEU A 78 11.19 -7.67 4.00
CA LEU A 78 12.36 -8.27 3.37
C LEU A 78 12.34 -9.78 3.65
N SER A 79 12.39 -10.63 2.62
CA SER A 79 12.35 -12.08 2.79
C SER A 79 13.50 -12.77 2.09
N ALA A 80 13.95 -13.94 2.58
CA ALA A 80 14.90 -14.77 1.89
C ALA A 80 14.27 -15.46 0.68
N ARG A 81 15.07 -15.78 -0.35
CA ARG A 81 14.63 -16.43 -1.58
C ARG A 81 14.06 -17.83 -1.29
N GLY A 82 12.80 -18.08 -1.64
CA GLY A 82 12.20 -19.42 -1.59
C GLY A 82 10.91 -19.57 -0.78
N ALA A 83 10.44 -18.52 -0.14
CA ALA A 83 9.26 -18.57 0.70
C ALA A 83 7.98 -18.16 -0.05
N GLU A 84 7.48 -19.06 -0.92
CA GLU A 84 6.08 -19.00 -1.38
C GLU A 84 5.12 -19.04 -0.17
N TYR A 85 5.56 -19.68 0.91
CA TYR A 85 4.90 -19.73 2.21
C TYR A 85 4.93 -18.38 2.96
N ASP A 86 6.00 -17.59 2.82
CA ASP A 86 6.09 -16.24 3.42
C ASP A 86 5.10 -15.26 2.77
N LYS A 87 4.82 -15.42 1.47
CA LYS A 87 3.82 -14.61 0.77
C LYS A 87 2.40 -14.87 1.30
N LEU A 88 2.06 -16.13 1.59
CA LEU A 88 0.75 -16.50 2.15
C LEU A 88 0.58 -15.98 3.59
N LEU A 89 1.60 -16.15 4.44
CA LEU A 89 1.59 -15.62 5.81
C LEU A 89 1.53 -14.09 5.86
N GLY A 90 2.14 -13.43 4.89
CA GLY A 90 2.12 -11.98 4.81
C GLY A 90 0.79 -11.39 4.41
N PHE A 91 0.01 -12.06 3.56
CA PHE A 91 -1.38 -11.66 3.29
C PHE A 91 -2.23 -11.68 4.56
N GLU A 92 -2.04 -12.67 5.43
CA GLU A 92 -2.72 -12.75 6.74
C GLU A 92 -2.19 -11.72 7.75
N ALA A 93 -0.92 -11.32 7.64
CA ALA A 93 -0.30 -10.31 8.51
C ALA A 93 -0.59 -8.86 8.08
N GLY A 94 -1.21 -8.67 6.90
CA GLY A 94 -1.56 -7.34 6.38
C GLY A 94 -0.36 -6.54 5.86
N VAL A 95 0.65 -7.21 5.30
CA VAL A 95 1.84 -6.59 4.71
C VAL A 95 1.50 -5.90 3.40
N ASP A 96 2.09 -4.74 3.14
CA ASP A 96 1.77 -3.91 1.97
C ASP A 96 2.57 -4.28 0.72
N ASP A 97 3.82 -4.75 0.86
CA ASP A 97 4.66 -5.26 -0.25
C ASP A 97 5.81 -6.12 0.28
N TYR A 98 6.49 -6.83 -0.62
CA TYR A 98 7.62 -7.72 -0.35
C TYR A 98 8.81 -7.45 -1.26
N VAL A 99 10.01 -7.59 -0.70
CA VAL A 99 11.27 -7.58 -1.45
C VAL A 99 12.09 -8.81 -1.07
N VAL A 100 12.57 -9.54 -2.07
CA VAL A 100 13.37 -10.76 -1.85
C VAL A 100 14.84 -10.41 -1.73
N LYS A 101 15.51 -10.90 -0.68
CA LYS A 101 16.98 -10.82 -0.52
C LYS A 101 17.66 -11.86 -1.45
N PRO A 102 18.76 -11.50 -2.18
CA PRO A 102 19.39 -10.19 -2.23
C PRO A 102 18.60 -9.21 -3.13
N PHE A 103 18.48 -7.96 -2.72
CA PHE A 103 17.71 -6.93 -3.42
C PHE A 103 18.58 -5.80 -3.97
N SER A 104 18.06 -5.10 -4.97
CA SER A 104 18.61 -3.83 -5.42
C SER A 104 18.13 -2.70 -4.49
N PRO A 105 19.04 -1.89 -3.88
CA PRO A 105 18.62 -0.75 -3.08
C PRO A 105 17.77 0.26 -3.85
N ARG A 106 17.99 0.41 -5.16
CA ARG A 106 17.16 1.27 -6.01
C ARG A 106 15.74 0.73 -6.18
N GLU A 107 15.59 -0.58 -6.33
CA GLU A 107 14.28 -1.24 -6.37
C GLU A 107 13.54 -1.05 -5.04
N LEU A 108 14.25 -1.29 -3.91
CA LEU A 108 13.68 -1.08 -2.58
C LEU A 108 13.16 0.36 -2.41
N MET A 109 13.95 1.38 -2.77
CA MET A 109 13.54 2.78 -2.67
C MET A 109 12.38 3.13 -3.61
N ALA A 110 12.31 2.53 -4.79
CA ALA A 110 11.18 2.72 -5.70
C ALA A 110 9.88 2.20 -5.07
N ARG A 111 9.91 1.03 -4.40
CA ARG A 111 8.76 0.47 -3.68
C ARG A 111 8.39 1.31 -2.46
N VAL A 112 9.37 1.73 -1.68
CA VAL A 112 9.19 2.69 -0.56
C VAL A 112 8.43 3.93 -1.02
N LYS A 113 8.85 4.54 -2.13
CA LYS A 113 8.21 5.73 -2.70
C LYS A 113 6.76 5.48 -3.09
N VAL A 114 6.48 4.33 -3.73
CA VAL A 114 5.11 3.92 -4.10
C VAL A 114 4.24 3.73 -2.85
N ILE A 115 4.74 3.04 -1.83
CA ILE A 115 3.99 2.82 -0.59
C ILE A 115 3.74 4.15 0.11
N LEU A 116 4.77 4.98 0.30
CA LEU A 116 4.62 6.29 0.95
C LEU A 116 3.67 7.22 0.19
N SER A 117 3.66 7.19 -1.15
CA SER A 117 2.71 7.97 -1.94
C SER A 117 1.27 7.52 -1.72
N ARG A 118 1.03 6.21 -1.68
CA ARG A 118 -0.30 5.62 -1.39
C ARG A 118 -0.76 5.95 0.03
N TRP A 119 0.16 5.92 0.99
CA TRP A 119 -0.13 6.18 2.40
C TRP A 119 -0.09 7.67 2.76
N GLY A 120 0.71 8.49 2.05
CA GLY A 120 0.74 9.96 2.19
C GLY A 120 -0.58 10.62 1.77
N GLY A 121 -1.27 10.04 0.78
CA GLY A 121 -2.67 10.39 0.46
C GLY A 121 -3.66 10.02 1.58
N LYS A 122 -3.34 9.04 2.44
CA LYS A 122 -4.15 8.65 3.61
C LYS A 122 -4.17 9.70 4.74
N ARG A 123 -3.29 10.70 4.73
CA ARG A 123 -3.34 11.84 5.68
C ARG A 123 -4.48 12.83 5.38
N SER A 124 -5.10 12.77 4.23
CA SER A 124 -6.41 13.37 4.01
C SER A 124 -7.46 12.36 4.50
N ALA A 125 -7.97 12.55 5.70
CA ALA A 125 -8.95 11.65 6.30
C ALA A 125 -10.21 11.46 5.44
N GLU A 126 -10.41 12.33 4.45
CA GLU A 126 -11.55 12.28 3.54
C GLU A 126 -11.14 12.73 2.13
N LEU A 127 -11.39 11.88 1.13
CA LEU A 127 -11.33 12.25 -0.28
C LEU A 127 -12.75 12.57 -0.77
N ILE A 128 -12.88 13.72 -1.41
CA ILE A 128 -14.17 14.15 -1.96
C ILE A 128 -14.06 14.27 -3.48
N TRP A 129 -15.01 13.65 -4.15
CA TRP A 129 -15.18 13.79 -5.59
C TRP A 129 -16.69 13.92 -5.91
N ARG A 130 -17.10 15.10 -6.34
CA ARG A 130 -18.52 15.42 -6.53
C ARG A 130 -19.30 15.11 -5.22
N GLY A 131 -20.36 14.28 -5.25
CA GLY A 131 -21.07 13.81 -4.05
C GLY A 131 -20.53 12.52 -3.44
N VAL A 132 -19.39 12.02 -3.92
CA VAL A 132 -18.75 10.82 -3.37
C VAL A 132 -17.72 11.25 -2.31
N ARG A 133 -17.87 10.73 -1.09
CA ARG A 133 -16.94 10.92 0.04
C ARG A 133 -16.32 9.59 0.45
N VAL A 134 -15.03 9.54 0.48
CA VAL A 134 -14.25 8.36 0.87
C VAL A 134 -13.47 8.68 2.13
N ASP A 135 -13.88 8.10 3.24
CA ASP A 135 -13.09 8.08 4.46
C ASP A 135 -11.99 7.03 4.30
N THR A 136 -10.76 7.49 4.19
CA THR A 136 -9.62 6.61 3.94
C THR A 136 -9.17 5.86 5.19
N LEU A 137 -9.43 6.39 6.39
CA LEU A 137 -9.10 5.75 7.65
C LEU A 137 -10.11 4.65 7.99
N GLY A 138 -11.40 4.98 7.90
CA GLY A 138 -12.47 4.02 8.15
C GLY A 138 -12.79 3.10 6.98
N ARG A 139 -12.11 3.26 5.82
CA ARG A 139 -12.39 2.54 4.55
C ARG A 139 -13.88 2.55 4.20
N THR A 140 -14.54 3.69 4.40
CA THR A 140 -15.97 3.84 4.12
C THR A 140 -16.22 4.79 2.96
N VAL A 141 -17.24 4.49 2.18
CA VAL A 141 -17.66 5.30 1.04
C VAL A 141 -19.10 5.75 1.25
N ARG A 142 -19.34 7.04 0.99
CA ARG A 142 -20.69 7.62 0.98
C ARG A 142 -20.94 8.30 -0.36
N VAL A 143 -22.14 8.14 -0.88
CA VAL A 143 -22.63 8.83 -2.10
C VAL A 143 -23.85 9.62 -1.69
N ASP A 144 -23.79 10.94 -1.82
CA ASP A 144 -24.82 11.87 -1.36
C ASP A 144 -25.22 11.66 0.12
N GLY A 145 -24.21 11.33 0.96
CA GLY A 145 -24.39 11.07 2.39
C GLY A 145 -24.80 9.64 2.73
N GLU A 146 -25.29 8.84 1.78
CA GLU A 146 -25.65 7.44 1.99
C GLU A 146 -24.41 6.53 1.92
N ARG A 147 -24.25 5.66 2.92
CA ARG A 147 -23.17 4.68 2.93
C ARG A 147 -23.35 3.66 1.79
N ARG A 148 -22.26 3.42 1.06
CA ARG A 148 -22.19 2.39 0.01
C ARG A 148 -21.24 1.29 0.44
N GLU A 149 -21.69 0.06 0.37
CA GLU A 149 -20.84 -1.10 0.62
C GLU A 149 -20.05 -1.45 -0.64
N LEU A 150 -18.73 -1.34 -0.54
CA LEU A 150 -17.79 -1.77 -1.55
C LEU A 150 -17.02 -2.99 -1.04
N THR A 151 -16.73 -3.93 -1.94
CA THR A 151 -15.73 -4.96 -1.66
C THR A 151 -14.34 -4.32 -1.54
N ALA A 152 -13.39 -5.03 -0.95
CA ALA A 152 -12.01 -4.52 -0.81
C ALA A 152 -11.44 -4.07 -2.18
N LYS A 153 -11.65 -4.85 -3.23
CA LYS A 153 -11.16 -4.53 -4.59
C LYS A 153 -11.89 -3.36 -5.25
N GLU A 154 -13.19 -3.21 -5.04
CA GLU A 154 -13.93 -2.04 -5.50
C GLU A 154 -13.48 -0.76 -4.78
N TYR A 155 -13.19 -0.86 -3.49
CA TYR A 155 -12.66 0.24 -2.70
C TYR A 155 -11.26 0.65 -3.19
N ASP A 156 -10.34 -0.32 -3.33
CA ASP A 156 -8.98 -0.07 -3.79
C ASP A 156 -8.97 0.53 -5.21
N LEU A 157 -9.86 0.04 -6.09
CA LEU A 157 -10.05 0.60 -7.43
C LEU A 157 -10.55 2.06 -7.38
N LEU A 158 -11.56 2.36 -6.57
CA LEU A 158 -12.08 3.71 -6.40
C LEU A 158 -10.98 4.65 -5.87
N LEU A 159 -10.24 4.20 -4.85
CA LEU A 159 -9.16 4.97 -4.25
C LEU A 159 -8.07 5.29 -5.30
N TYR A 160 -7.63 4.30 -6.06
CA TYR A 160 -6.61 4.47 -7.10
C TYR A 160 -7.06 5.46 -8.19
N LEU A 161 -8.33 5.39 -8.61
CA LEU A 161 -8.91 6.33 -9.58
C LEU A 161 -9.00 7.75 -9.01
N LEU A 162 -9.36 7.89 -7.72
CA LEU A 162 -9.42 9.18 -7.04
C LEU A 162 -8.06 9.84 -6.87
N GLU A 163 -7.03 9.07 -6.62
CA GLU A 163 -5.64 9.55 -6.49
C GLU A 163 -5.04 9.97 -7.85
N ASN A 164 -5.58 9.41 -8.95
CA ASN A 164 -5.12 9.68 -10.31
C ASN A 164 -6.20 10.37 -11.16
N ARG A 165 -6.94 11.33 -10.57
CA ARG A 165 -7.99 12.08 -11.28
C ARG A 165 -7.45 12.73 -12.54
N ASP A 166 -8.29 12.77 -13.57
CA ASP A 166 -8.03 13.37 -14.87
C ASP A 166 -6.90 12.71 -15.69
N ALA A 167 -6.21 11.70 -15.12
CA ALA A 167 -5.26 10.88 -15.86
C ALA A 167 -5.98 9.71 -16.55
N ALA A 168 -5.63 9.46 -17.81
CA ALA A 168 -6.05 8.25 -18.53
C ALA A 168 -5.16 7.08 -18.08
N LEU A 169 -5.74 6.12 -17.37
CA LEU A 169 -5.05 4.94 -16.84
C LEU A 169 -5.31 3.74 -17.75
N SER A 170 -4.23 3.03 -18.13
CA SER A 170 -4.39 1.79 -18.90
C SER A 170 -4.98 0.67 -18.01
N ARG A 171 -5.55 -0.36 -18.66
CA ARG A 171 -6.06 -1.54 -17.93
C ARG A 171 -4.95 -2.23 -17.15
N ASP A 172 -3.76 -2.35 -17.74
CA ASP A 172 -2.59 -2.92 -17.07
C ASP A 172 -2.15 -2.10 -15.85
N GLN A 173 -2.14 -0.76 -15.96
CA GLN A 173 -1.84 0.10 -14.81
C GLN A 173 -2.83 -0.12 -13.67
N ILE A 174 -4.12 -0.16 -13.98
CA ILE A 174 -5.18 -0.41 -13.00
C ILE A 174 -5.06 -1.82 -12.43
N LEU A 175 -4.84 -2.84 -13.27
CA LEU A 175 -4.70 -4.22 -12.86
C LEU A 175 -3.53 -4.37 -11.87
N ASN A 176 -2.35 -3.88 -12.25
CA ASN A 176 -1.15 -3.95 -11.44
C ASN A 176 -1.29 -3.18 -10.12
N ALA A 177 -1.91 -2.00 -10.15
CA ALA A 177 -2.10 -1.18 -8.95
C ALA A 177 -3.07 -1.80 -7.94
N VAL A 178 -4.15 -2.45 -8.41
CA VAL A 178 -5.23 -2.94 -7.55
C VAL A 178 -5.07 -4.42 -7.21
N TRP A 179 -4.50 -5.23 -8.11
CA TRP A 179 -4.35 -6.68 -7.93
C TRP A 179 -2.90 -7.13 -7.73
N GLY A 180 -1.92 -6.28 -8.08
CA GLY A 180 -0.49 -6.60 -8.01
C GLY A 180 0.06 -7.19 -9.31
N TYR A 181 1.39 -7.12 -9.47
CA TYR A 181 2.08 -7.60 -10.69
C TYR A 181 2.03 -9.12 -10.87
N ASP A 182 1.80 -9.88 -9.81
CA ASP A 182 1.72 -11.34 -9.85
C ASP A 182 0.28 -11.85 -10.08
N TYR A 183 -0.65 -10.96 -10.43
CA TYR A 183 -2.01 -11.36 -10.72
C TYR A 183 -2.13 -11.95 -12.13
N TYR A 184 -2.38 -13.24 -12.25
CA TYR A 184 -2.56 -13.95 -13.53
C TYR A 184 -3.93 -13.76 -14.19
N GLY A 185 -4.70 -12.75 -13.79
CA GLY A 185 -6.01 -12.44 -14.38
C GLY A 185 -5.90 -11.61 -15.66
N ASP A 186 -6.99 -11.66 -16.44
CA ASP A 186 -7.16 -10.93 -17.69
C ASP A 186 -7.58 -9.46 -17.41
N GLU A 187 -7.23 -8.53 -18.31
CA GLU A 187 -7.71 -7.14 -18.34
C GLU A 187 -9.23 -7.01 -18.23
N ARG A 188 -9.97 -8.02 -18.64
CA ARG A 188 -11.44 -8.12 -18.47
C ARG A 188 -11.88 -8.02 -17.02
N THR A 189 -11.00 -8.40 -16.07
CA THR A 189 -11.25 -8.21 -14.63
C THR A 189 -11.44 -6.75 -14.30
N VAL A 190 -10.64 -5.87 -14.89
CA VAL A 190 -10.77 -4.42 -14.72
C VAL A 190 -12.10 -3.92 -15.28
N ASP A 191 -12.46 -4.34 -16.51
CA ASP A 191 -13.71 -3.92 -17.16
C ASP A 191 -14.94 -4.33 -16.33
N TRP A 192 -14.91 -5.54 -15.76
CA TRP A 192 -15.96 -6.03 -14.87
C TRP A 192 -16.07 -5.20 -13.58
N GLN A 193 -14.94 -4.95 -12.93
CA GLN A 193 -14.91 -4.16 -11.69
C GLN A 193 -15.31 -2.70 -11.91
N ILE A 194 -14.92 -2.11 -13.02
CA ILE A 194 -15.38 -0.75 -13.44
C ILE A 194 -16.91 -0.74 -13.57
N LYS A 195 -17.50 -1.77 -14.21
CA LYS A 195 -18.96 -1.89 -14.33
C LYS A 195 -19.65 -1.96 -12.96
N LEU A 196 -19.11 -2.75 -12.04
CA LEU A 196 -19.64 -2.87 -10.68
C LEU A 196 -19.48 -1.55 -9.91
N LEU A 197 -18.31 -0.92 -9.97
CA LEU A 197 -18.06 0.36 -9.33
C LEU A 197 -18.99 1.46 -9.85
N ARG A 198 -19.19 1.56 -11.18
CA ARG A 198 -20.16 2.50 -11.77
C ARG A 198 -21.57 2.33 -11.20
N SER A 199 -22.02 1.10 -10.98
CA SER A 199 -23.35 0.86 -10.41
C SER A 199 -23.48 1.38 -8.98
N LYS A 200 -22.39 1.43 -8.22
CA LYS A 200 -22.34 1.90 -6.82
C LYS A 200 -22.14 3.41 -6.70
N LEU A 201 -21.56 4.06 -7.71
CA LEU A 201 -21.39 5.52 -7.76
C LEU A 201 -22.68 6.28 -8.04
N GLY A 202 -23.77 5.60 -8.39
CA GLY A 202 -25.08 6.18 -8.60
C GLY A 202 -25.07 7.28 -9.68
N PRO A 203 -25.50 8.53 -9.37
CA PRO A 203 -25.57 9.60 -10.34
C PRO A 203 -24.21 10.05 -10.88
N TYR A 204 -23.12 9.71 -10.19
CA TYR A 204 -21.74 10.11 -10.56
C TYR A 204 -21.03 9.11 -11.46
N ARG A 205 -21.69 8.00 -11.84
CA ARG A 205 -21.14 6.95 -12.70
C ARG A 205 -20.55 7.45 -14.02
N GLU A 206 -21.12 8.53 -14.58
CA GLU A 206 -20.69 9.09 -15.86
C GLU A 206 -19.33 9.79 -15.76
N GLY A 207 -18.92 10.23 -14.56
CA GLY A 207 -17.59 10.78 -14.35
C GLY A 207 -16.46 9.75 -14.39
N LEU A 208 -16.79 8.46 -14.32
CA LEU A 208 -15.85 7.37 -14.59
C LEU A 208 -15.93 6.98 -16.07
N VAL A 209 -15.12 7.64 -16.90
CA VAL A 209 -15.17 7.54 -18.37
C VAL A 209 -14.31 6.41 -18.90
N THR A 210 -14.72 5.86 -20.05
CA THR A 210 -13.90 4.91 -20.82
C THR A 210 -13.10 5.69 -21.87
N VAL A 211 -11.76 5.57 -21.79
CA VAL A 211 -10.86 6.13 -22.80
C VAL A 211 -10.57 5.04 -23.83
N ARG A 212 -11.16 5.17 -25.04
CA ARG A 212 -11.05 4.14 -26.09
C ARG A 212 -9.58 3.86 -26.43
N GLY A 213 -9.21 2.59 -26.53
CA GLY A 213 -7.84 2.15 -26.84
C GLY A 213 -6.83 2.31 -25.71
N VAL A 214 -7.21 2.90 -24.56
CA VAL A 214 -6.35 3.09 -23.39
C VAL A 214 -6.89 2.33 -22.18
N GLY A 215 -8.02 2.79 -21.63
CA GLY A 215 -8.56 2.23 -20.39
C GLY A 215 -9.61 3.14 -19.78
N TYR A 216 -9.35 3.70 -18.58
CA TYR A 216 -10.34 4.45 -17.82
C TYR A 216 -9.77 5.72 -17.21
N LYS A 217 -10.63 6.70 -16.97
CA LYS A 217 -10.32 7.97 -16.34
C LYS A 217 -11.46 8.38 -15.41
N LEU A 218 -11.11 8.90 -14.24
CA LEU A 218 -12.08 9.57 -13.36
C LEU A 218 -11.97 11.09 -13.60
N GLU A 219 -13.01 11.67 -14.16
CA GLU A 219 -13.04 13.13 -14.47
C GLU A 219 -13.50 13.94 -13.27
N THR A 220 -12.86 15.09 -13.06
CA THR A 220 -13.20 16.06 -12.00
C THR A 220 -14.62 16.58 -12.08
#